data_19780fe6b6ed24fdcfe6c979bb456e29
#
_entry.id   19780fe6b6ed24fdcfe6c979bb456e29
#
_cell.length_a   1.000
_cell.length_b   1.000
_cell.length_c   1.000
_cell.angle_alpha   90.00
_cell.angle_beta   90.00
_cell.angle_gamma   90.00
#
_symmetry.space_group_name_H-M   'P 1'
#
loop_
_entity.id
_entity.type
_entity.pdbx_description
1 polymer ?
#
loop_
_entity_poly.entity_id
_entity_poly.type
_entity_poly.pdbx_seq_one_letter_code
_entity_poly.pdbx_strand_id
1 'polypeptide(L)'
;MKNENNNPRKSNIIGICVSQLQNHEVSGLTHTIYQCARANGYQVMVFGCFAKMDFPTPHSNGEASIFENIPMKDLKALILMGQTILHRELLLRLRDEAVAVGTPVITVDYELEKCFNIRLDYLSCFKRLVRHVIEGHHRHNPYFMAGFKGNAFSEERLDAFVEVLEENGMPVVQEHIAYGDFWGKPARRVCEQWMERTDDFPDAIICANDTMALAVIDVLEENGYHVPEDVIVTGFDGIELIKYCIPRLTTGRVDQEEIAEQIMHIVKRVETDPETAPQSVLVPFHILRGESCGCAPIHF
;
A
#
# COMPACT_ATOMS: atom_id res chain seq x y z
N MET A 1 44.32 -14.47 32.59
CA MET A 1 42.95 -15.02 32.58
C MET A 1 42.10 -14.08 31.76
N LYS A 2 41.77 -14.51 30.57
CA LYS A 2 40.97 -13.70 29.61
C LYS A 2 39.50 -13.76 30.01
N ASN A 3 38.93 -12.63 30.38
CA ASN A 3 37.48 -12.50 30.43
C ASN A 3 36.94 -12.53 29.00
N GLU A 4 36.50 -13.69 28.57
CA GLU A 4 35.63 -13.78 27.41
C GLU A 4 34.28 -13.22 27.82
N ASN A 5 33.99 -12.01 27.32
CA ASN A 5 32.67 -11.44 27.32
C ASN A 5 31.78 -12.38 26.49
N ASN A 6 31.15 -13.32 27.17
CA ASN A 6 30.15 -14.23 26.60
C ASN A 6 28.82 -13.47 26.45
N ASN A 7 28.81 -12.47 25.58
CA ASN A 7 27.55 -11.90 25.11
C ASN A 7 27.02 -12.90 24.05
N PRO A 8 25.93 -13.63 24.30
CA PRO A 8 25.42 -14.58 23.31
C PRO A 8 25.15 -13.78 22.03
N ARG A 9 25.89 -14.08 20.97
CA ARG A 9 25.65 -13.48 19.66
C ARG A 9 24.18 -13.74 19.32
N LYS A 10 23.36 -12.67 19.30
CA LYS A 10 21.99 -12.77 18.78
C LYS A 10 22.08 -13.49 17.43
N SER A 11 21.18 -14.43 17.21
CA SER A 11 21.14 -15.17 15.96
C SER A 11 20.96 -14.15 14.79
N ASN A 12 21.38 -14.52 13.60
CA ASN A 12 21.30 -13.67 12.43
C ASN A 12 19.90 -13.81 11.74
N ILE A 13 18.83 -13.81 12.56
CA ILE A 13 17.45 -14.07 12.13
C ILE A 13 16.62 -12.80 12.24
N ILE A 14 15.92 -12.44 11.17
CA ILE A 14 14.89 -11.40 11.14
C ILE A 14 13.52 -12.08 11.19
N GLY A 15 12.67 -11.66 12.12
CA GLY A 15 11.27 -12.10 12.19
C GLY A 15 10.36 -11.17 11.40
N ILE A 16 9.41 -11.71 10.63
CA ILE A 16 8.38 -10.96 9.93
C ILE A 16 7.03 -11.44 10.43
N CYS A 17 6.22 -10.54 11.01
CA CYS A 17 4.83 -10.78 11.38
C CYS A 17 3.90 -10.20 10.32
N VAL A 18 3.05 -11.03 9.74
CA VAL A 18 2.20 -10.67 8.63
C VAL A 18 0.88 -11.44 8.67
N SER A 19 -0.22 -10.82 8.26
CA SER A 19 -1.48 -11.52 8.00
C SER A 19 -1.91 -11.35 6.55
N GLN A 20 -2.97 -12.02 6.13
CA GLN A 20 -3.53 -11.94 4.78
C GLN A 20 -2.53 -12.36 3.67
N LEU A 21 -1.72 -13.38 3.91
CA LEU A 21 -0.71 -13.88 2.96
C LEU A 21 -1.27 -14.34 1.60
N GLN A 22 -2.58 -14.57 1.49
CA GLN A 22 -3.25 -14.85 0.21
C GLN A 22 -3.36 -13.60 -0.70
N ASN A 23 -3.19 -12.41 -0.15
CA ASN A 23 -3.13 -11.20 -0.94
C ASN A 23 -1.78 -11.10 -1.66
N HIS A 24 -1.80 -10.94 -2.98
CA HIS A 24 -0.59 -10.91 -3.82
C HIS A 24 0.36 -9.76 -3.46
N GLU A 25 -0.17 -8.61 -3.07
CA GLU A 25 0.65 -7.45 -2.66
C GLU A 25 1.37 -7.73 -1.35
N VAL A 26 0.66 -8.31 -0.38
CA VAL A 26 1.22 -8.67 0.92
C VAL A 26 2.29 -9.75 0.77
N SER A 27 2.01 -10.80 0.00
CA SER A 27 2.97 -11.87 -0.26
C SER A 27 4.16 -11.37 -1.09
N GLY A 28 3.93 -10.47 -2.06
CA GLY A 28 4.97 -9.83 -2.88
C GLY A 28 5.94 -9.03 -2.01
N LEU A 29 5.44 -8.11 -1.20
CA LEU A 29 6.27 -7.32 -0.29
C LEU A 29 7.01 -8.20 0.73
N THR A 30 6.32 -9.21 1.30
CA THR A 30 6.95 -10.16 2.22
C THR A 30 8.11 -10.90 1.54
N HIS A 31 7.92 -11.31 0.28
CA HIS A 31 8.96 -11.96 -0.51
C HIS A 31 10.13 -11.03 -0.82
N THR A 32 9.86 -9.78 -1.21
CA THR A 32 10.90 -8.77 -1.48
C THR A 32 11.73 -8.49 -0.22
N ILE A 33 11.10 -8.34 0.95
CA ILE A 33 11.80 -8.20 2.23
C ILE A 33 12.65 -9.44 2.52
N TYR A 34 12.11 -10.65 2.29
CA TYR A 34 12.84 -11.90 2.45
C TYR A 34 14.08 -11.95 1.56
N GLN A 35 13.95 -11.64 0.27
CA GLN A 35 15.07 -11.65 -0.67
C GLN A 35 16.15 -10.64 -0.28
N CYS A 36 15.75 -9.41 0.06
CA CYS A 36 16.67 -8.36 0.49
C CYS A 36 17.42 -8.75 1.78
N ALA A 37 16.72 -9.32 2.77
CA ALA A 37 17.35 -9.80 3.99
C ALA A 37 18.35 -10.90 3.71
N ARG A 38 18.00 -11.89 2.87
CA ARG A 38 18.91 -12.99 2.46
C ARG A 38 20.14 -12.49 1.73
N ALA A 39 20.00 -11.54 0.83
CA ALA A 39 21.12 -10.91 0.12
C ALA A 39 22.07 -10.17 1.06
N ASN A 40 21.56 -9.68 2.20
CA ASN A 40 22.35 -9.04 3.26
C ASN A 40 22.88 -10.03 4.33
N GLY A 41 22.75 -11.35 4.10
CA GLY A 41 23.31 -12.39 4.96
C GLY A 41 22.43 -12.76 6.18
N TYR A 42 21.19 -12.27 6.27
CA TYR A 42 20.26 -12.65 7.33
C TYR A 42 19.45 -13.89 6.98
N GLN A 43 19.07 -14.63 8.00
CA GLN A 43 18.01 -15.65 7.92
C GLN A 43 16.66 -14.96 8.20
N VAL A 44 15.57 -15.52 7.68
CA VAL A 44 14.23 -14.94 7.87
C VAL A 44 13.28 -16.02 8.40
N MET A 45 12.53 -15.67 9.43
CA MET A 45 11.37 -16.43 9.91
C MET A 45 10.10 -15.60 9.66
N VAL A 46 9.16 -16.17 8.90
CA VAL A 46 7.87 -15.53 8.66
C VAL A 46 6.82 -16.14 9.57
N PHE A 47 6.28 -15.34 10.46
CA PHE A 47 5.14 -15.65 11.32
C PHE A 47 3.90 -15.10 10.61
N GLY A 48 3.26 -15.95 9.84
CA GLY A 48 2.20 -15.54 8.93
C GLY A 48 0.90 -16.28 9.14
N CYS A 49 -0.21 -15.60 8.84
CA CYS A 49 -1.54 -16.17 8.81
C CYS A 49 -2.33 -15.67 7.59
N PHE A 50 -3.44 -16.33 7.31
CA PHE A 50 -4.32 -15.98 6.18
C PHE A 50 -5.51 -15.13 6.62
N ALA A 51 -5.97 -15.27 7.85
CA ALA A 51 -7.14 -14.55 8.34
C ALA A 51 -6.88 -13.04 8.45
N LYS A 52 -7.95 -12.25 8.29
CA LYS A 52 -7.99 -10.86 8.73
C LYS A 52 -8.07 -10.82 10.25
N MET A 53 -7.26 -9.96 10.88
CA MET A 53 -7.17 -9.86 12.34
C MET A 53 -8.02 -8.70 12.90
N ASP A 54 -8.54 -7.82 12.05
CA ASP A 54 -9.40 -6.67 12.42
C ASP A 54 -10.73 -7.08 13.05
N PHE A 55 -11.24 -8.28 12.71
CA PHE A 55 -12.44 -8.86 13.32
C PHE A 55 -12.11 -10.21 13.96
N PRO A 56 -12.04 -10.29 15.31
CA PRO A 56 -11.73 -11.54 15.99
C PRO A 56 -12.87 -12.57 15.79
N THR A 57 -12.51 -13.69 15.21
CA THR A 57 -13.35 -14.88 15.06
C THR A 57 -12.62 -16.07 15.69
N PRO A 58 -13.30 -17.17 16.03
CA PRO A 58 -12.62 -18.38 16.50
C PRO A 58 -11.52 -18.86 15.54
N HIS A 59 -11.72 -18.69 14.24
CA HIS A 59 -10.73 -19.04 13.21
C HIS A 59 -9.53 -18.09 13.22
N SER A 60 -9.74 -16.78 13.18
CA SER A 60 -8.65 -15.80 13.21
C SER A 60 -7.87 -15.86 14.53
N ASN A 61 -8.53 -16.13 15.66
CA ASN A 61 -7.85 -16.33 16.94
C ASN A 61 -6.98 -17.60 16.93
N GLY A 62 -7.44 -18.67 16.27
CA GLY A 62 -6.65 -19.89 16.10
C GLY A 62 -5.38 -19.63 15.29
N GLU A 63 -5.48 -18.93 14.17
CA GLU A 63 -4.33 -18.58 13.35
C GLU A 63 -3.39 -17.57 14.06
N ALA A 64 -3.94 -16.62 14.83
CA ALA A 64 -3.15 -15.66 15.60
C ALA A 64 -2.23 -16.29 16.65
N SER A 65 -2.46 -17.55 17.04
CA SER A 65 -1.60 -18.29 17.97
C SER A 65 -0.14 -18.44 17.47
N ILE A 66 0.11 -18.30 16.16
CA ILE A 66 1.47 -18.26 15.61
C ILE A 66 2.31 -17.14 16.23
N PHE A 67 1.68 -16.00 16.54
CA PHE A 67 2.37 -14.86 17.13
C PHE A 67 2.72 -15.03 18.62
N GLU A 68 2.25 -16.10 19.28
CA GLU A 68 2.60 -16.42 20.67
C GLU A 68 3.93 -17.17 20.77
N ASN A 69 4.42 -17.71 19.64
CA ASN A 69 5.58 -18.57 19.58
C ASN A 69 6.82 -17.90 18.96
N ILE A 70 6.86 -16.57 18.92
CA ILE A 70 7.97 -15.83 18.35
C ILE A 70 9.17 -15.87 19.32
N PRO A 71 10.34 -16.37 18.91
CA PRO A 71 11.53 -16.41 19.76
C PRO A 71 12.20 -15.02 19.83
N MET A 72 11.53 -14.03 20.45
CA MET A 72 11.92 -12.62 20.44
C MET A 72 13.40 -12.40 20.78
N LYS A 73 13.94 -13.13 21.75
CA LYS A 73 15.36 -13.02 22.20
C LYS A 73 16.37 -13.38 21.13
N ASP A 74 15.97 -14.28 20.22
CA ASP A 74 16.86 -14.82 19.20
C ASP A 74 16.80 -13.98 17.90
N LEU A 75 15.88 -13.04 17.81
CA LEU A 75 15.75 -12.20 16.63
C LEU A 75 16.72 -11.02 16.65
N LYS A 76 17.27 -10.72 15.48
CA LYS A 76 18.05 -9.51 15.19
C LYS A 76 17.14 -8.28 15.16
N ALA A 77 15.97 -8.44 14.52
CA ALA A 77 14.89 -7.45 14.45
C ALA A 77 13.55 -8.16 14.25
N LEU A 78 12.48 -7.54 14.67
CA LEU A 78 11.11 -7.92 14.40
C LEU A 78 10.46 -6.91 13.47
N ILE A 79 9.97 -7.38 12.32
CA ILE A 79 9.21 -6.57 11.35
C ILE A 79 7.73 -6.86 11.56
N LEU A 80 6.94 -5.82 11.78
CA LEU A 80 5.49 -5.88 11.91
C LEU A 80 4.85 -5.26 10.66
N MET A 81 4.18 -6.07 9.83
CA MET A 81 3.38 -5.62 8.69
C MET A 81 2.04 -5.09 9.20
N GLY A 82 2.04 -3.89 9.77
CA GLY A 82 0.95 -3.38 10.60
C GLY A 82 -0.39 -3.26 9.88
N GLN A 83 -0.38 -2.78 8.62
CA GLN A 83 -1.59 -2.66 7.80
C GLN A 83 -2.22 -4.00 7.41
N THR A 84 -1.45 -5.09 7.45
CA THR A 84 -2.02 -6.41 7.18
C THR A 84 -2.67 -7.00 8.42
N ILE A 85 -2.08 -6.74 9.60
CA ILE A 85 -2.54 -7.30 10.89
C ILE A 85 -3.77 -6.54 11.40
N LEU A 86 -3.77 -5.19 11.35
CA LEU A 86 -4.89 -4.30 11.75
C LEU A 86 -5.49 -4.58 13.15
N HIS A 87 -4.74 -5.26 14.02
CA HIS A 87 -5.14 -5.57 15.40
C HIS A 87 -4.20 -4.85 16.38
N ARG A 88 -4.61 -3.65 16.80
CA ARG A 88 -3.76 -2.76 17.60
C ARG A 88 -3.23 -3.39 18.89
N GLU A 89 -4.07 -4.11 19.62
CA GLU A 89 -3.66 -4.74 20.89
C GLU A 89 -2.58 -5.81 20.67
N LEU A 90 -2.73 -6.62 19.62
CA LEU A 90 -1.73 -7.62 19.22
C LEU A 90 -0.41 -6.94 18.83
N LEU A 91 -0.45 -5.90 18.01
CA LEU A 91 0.74 -5.14 17.60
C LEU A 91 1.45 -4.51 18.80
N LEU A 92 0.71 -3.93 19.76
CA LEU A 92 1.27 -3.38 20.98
C LEU A 92 1.93 -4.45 21.86
N ARG A 93 1.29 -5.61 22.02
CA ARG A 93 1.85 -6.75 22.75
C ARG A 93 3.16 -7.24 22.12
N LEU A 94 3.16 -7.49 20.81
CA LEU A 94 4.37 -7.95 20.09
C LEU A 94 5.51 -6.94 20.21
N ARG A 95 5.22 -5.65 20.08
CA ARG A 95 6.20 -4.58 20.32
C ARG A 95 6.77 -4.65 21.73
N ASP A 96 5.91 -4.71 22.76
CA ASP A 96 6.34 -4.66 24.15
C ASP A 96 7.17 -5.88 24.53
N GLU A 97 6.79 -7.08 24.08
CA GLU A 97 7.55 -8.32 24.26
C GLU A 97 8.94 -8.24 23.60
N ALA A 98 9.02 -7.71 22.36
CA ALA A 98 10.29 -7.54 21.66
C ALA A 98 11.20 -6.50 22.33
N VAL A 99 10.66 -5.35 22.67
CA VAL A 99 11.38 -4.26 23.36
C VAL A 99 11.90 -4.71 24.73
N ALA A 100 11.11 -5.46 25.49
CA ALA A 100 11.50 -5.98 26.82
C ALA A 100 12.76 -6.87 26.77
N VAL A 101 13.05 -7.50 25.65
CA VAL A 101 14.25 -8.35 25.45
C VAL A 101 15.33 -7.66 24.60
N GLY A 102 15.16 -6.36 24.29
CA GLY A 102 16.10 -5.58 23.50
C GLY A 102 16.11 -5.94 22.02
N THR A 103 15.02 -6.48 21.47
CA THR A 103 14.88 -6.73 20.04
C THR A 103 14.24 -5.53 19.38
N PRO A 104 14.90 -4.87 18.41
CA PRO A 104 14.36 -3.71 17.71
C PRO A 104 13.14 -4.10 16.89
N VAL A 105 12.13 -3.23 16.90
CA VAL A 105 10.88 -3.41 16.16
C VAL A 105 10.81 -2.41 15.01
N ILE A 106 10.51 -2.90 13.83
CA ILE A 106 10.29 -2.11 12.62
C ILE A 106 8.85 -2.34 12.19
N THR A 107 8.06 -1.27 12.08
CA THR A 107 6.70 -1.36 11.53
C THR A 107 6.70 -0.93 10.07
N VAL A 108 5.84 -1.54 9.28
CA VAL A 108 5.61 -1.15 7.89
C VAL A 108 4.17 -0.71 7.75
N ASP A 109 4.00 0.52 7.26
CA ASP A 109 2.72 1.20 7.03
C ASP A 109 1.78 1.18 8.26
N TYR A 110 2.37 1.31 9.43
CA TYR A 110 1.66 1.41 10.71
C TYR A 110 2.56 2.10 11.74
N GLU A 111 2.06 3.13 12.41
CA GLU A 111 2.88 3.90 13.35
C GLU A 111 2.67 3.42 14.79
N LEU A 112 3.78 3.03 15.44
CA LEU A 112 3.84 2.66 16.85
C LEU A 112 4.96 3.42 17.56
N GLU A 113 4.70 3.85 18.76
CA GLU A 113 5.74 4.41 19.62
C GLU A 113 6.80 3.37 19.95
N LYS A 114 8.04 3.79 20.14
CA LYS A 114 9.21 2.96 20.43
C LYS A 114 9.60 1.99 19.31
N CYS A 115 9.12 2.22 18.09
CA CYS A 115 9.44 1.45 16.90
C CYS A 115 10.10 2.33 15.85
N PHE A 116 10.88 1.71 14.98
CA PHE A 116 11.24 2.31 13.71
C PHE A 116 10.04 2.16 12.77
N ASN A 117 9.49 3.28 12.29
CA ASN A 117 8.28 3.25 11.49
C ASN A 117 8.61 3.57 10.03
N ILE A 118 8.31 2.64 9.13
CA ILE A 118 8.33 2.90 7.70
C ILE A 118 6.91 3.32 7.30
N ARG A 119 6.77 4.59 6.95
CA ARG A 119 5.52 5.21 6.54
C ARG A 119 5.50 5.32 5.02
N LEU A 120 4.34 5.12 4.42
CA LEU A 120 4.15 5.21 2.99
C LEU A 120 3.44 6.51 2.63
N ASP A 121 4.05 7.31 1.73
CA ASP A 121 3.48 8.61 1.31
C ASP A 121 2.58 8.44 0.08
N TYR A 122 1.48 7.73 0.26
CA TYR A 122 0.51 7.51 -0.82
C TYR A 122 -0.29 8.78 -1.15
N LEU A 123 -0.60 9.62 -0.16
CA LEU A 123 -1.48 10.76 -0.35
C LEU A 123 -0.85 11.86 -1.23
N SER A 124 0.43 12.18 -1.00
CA SER A 124 1.14 13.13 -1.86
C SER A 124 1.24 12.61 -3.31
N CYS A 125 1.42 11.29 -3.48
CA CYS A 125 1.42 10.69 -4.81
C CYS A 125 0.04 10.77 -5.46
N PHE A 126 -1.03 10.49 -4.70
CA PHE A 126 -2.39 10.58 -5.21
C PHE A 126 -2.73 12.00 -5.69
N LYS A 127 -2.40 13.03 -4.91
CA LYS A 127 -2.55 14.43 -5.34
C LYS A 127 -1.77 14.72 -6.63
N ARG A 128 -0.53 14.23 -6.74
CA ARG A 128 0.25 14.37 -7.98
C ARG A 128 -0.40 13.65 -9.17
N LEU A 129 -1.02 12.48 -8.94
CA LEU A 129 -1.74 11.75 -9.98
C LEU A 129 -2.96 12.54 -10.47
N VAL A 130 -3.76 13.11 -9.56
CA VAL A 130 -4.89 13.97 -9.91
C VAL A 130 -4.41 15.20 -10.70
N ARG A 131 -3.36 15.89 -10.24
CA ARG A 131 -2.76 17.02 -10.99
C ARG A 131 -2.23 16.59 -12.35
N HIS A 132 -1.63 15.41 -12.46
CA HIS A 132 -1.18 14.87 -13.74
C HIS A 132 -2.32 14.73 -14.75
N VAL A 133 -3.50 14.32 -14.32
CA VAL A 133 -4.70 14.24 -15.17
C VAL A 133 -5.22 15.64 -15.53
N ILE A 134 -5.41 16.50 -14.55
CA ILE A 134 -6.03 17.82 -14.71
C ILE A 134 -5.09 18.78 -15.45
N GLU A 135 -3.89 18.97 -14.93
CA GLU A 135 -2.93 19.96 -15.44
C GLU A 135 -2.10 19.39 -16.59
N GLY A 136 -1.66 18.14 -16.49
CA GLY A 136 -0.79 17.50 -17.48
C GLY A 136 -1.51 17.10 -18.75
N HIS A 137 -2.77 16.65 -18.64
CA HIS A 137 -3.60 16.24 -19.77
C HIS A 137 -4.75 17.18 -20.06
N HIS A 138 -4.83 18.33 -19.35
CA HIS A 138 -5.83 19.40 -19.57
C HIS A 138 -7.27 18.88 -19.54
N ARG A 139 -7.59 18.02 -18.57
CA ARG A 139 -8.93 17.49 -18.41
C ARG A 139 -9.78 18.44 -17.56
N HIS A 140 -11.02 18.67 -17.99
CA HIS A 140 -11.89 19.69 -17.42
C HIS A 140 -13.16 19.14 -16.79
N ASN A 141 -13.48 17.87 -17.04
CA ASN A 141 -14.64 17.17 -16.48
C ASN A 141 -14.26 15.84 -15.84
N PRO A 142 -13.36 15.84 -14.82
CA PRO A 142 -12.92 14.62 -14.18
C PRO A 142 -13.98 14.08 -13.21
N TYR A 143 -14.22 12.76 -13.27
CA TYR A 143 -15.02 12.02 -12.31
C TYR A 143 -14.11 11.27 -11.35
N PHE A 144 -14.60 11.07 -10.11
CA PHE A 144 -13.87 10.34 -9.09
C PHE A 144 -14.64 9.13 -8.58
N MET A 145 -14.01 7.97 -8.67
CA MET A 145 -14.53 6.72 -8.11
C MET A 145 -13.81 6.40 -6.80
N ALA A 146 -14.47 6.73 -5.68
CA ALA A 146 -13.99 6.46 -4.32
C ALA A 146 -14.13 4.98 -3.95
N GLY A 147 -13.47 4.57 -2.86
CA GLY A 147 -13.60 3.22 -2.29
C GLY A 147 -14.86 3.03 -1.45
N PHE A 148 -14.74 2.46 -0.24
CA PHE A 148 -15.86 2.38 0.69
C PHE A 148 -16.15 3.72 1.34
N LYS A 149 -17.42 4.07 1.41
CA LYS A 149 -17.86 5.27 2.12
C LYS A 149 -17.53 5.17 3.62
N GLY A 150 -16.88 6.20 4.15
CA GLY A 150 -16.45 6.26 5.55
C GLY A 150 -15.16 5.48 5.86
N ASN A 151 -14.52 4.86 4.88
CA ASN A 151 -13.19 4.29 5.04
C ASN A 151 -12.13 5.38 4.95
N ALA A 152 -11.20 5.45 5.91
CA ALA A 152 -10.21 6.52 5.97
C ALA A 152 -9.42 6.69 4.67
N PHE A 153 -8.90 5.62 4.07
CA PHE A 153 -8.15 5.69 2.81
C PHE A 153 -8.99 6.17 1.63
N SER A 154 -10.28 5.82 1.61
CA SER A 154 -11.22 6.27 0.58
C SER A 154 -11.51 7.76 0.71
N GLU A 155 -11.81 8.21 1.93
CA GLU A 155 -12.13 9.62 2.18
C GLU A 155 -10.91 10.53 2.02
N GLU A 156 -9.72 10.12 2.46
CA GLU A 156 -8.49 10.88 2.24
C GLU A 156 -8.15 11.06 0.76
N ARG A 157 -8.41 10.04 -0.08
CA ARG A 157 -8.25 10.15 -1.54
C ARG A 157 -9.32 11.05 -2.15
N LEU A 158 -10.56 11.01 -1.65
CA LEU A 158 -11.63 11.93 -2.05
C LEU A 158 -11.27 13.36 -1.68
N ASP A 159 -10.84 13.61 -0.45
CA ASP A 159 -10.41 14.94 -0.01
C ASP A 159 -9.26 15.48 -0.87
N ALA A 160 -8.30 14.61 -1.20
CA ALA A 160 -7.19 14.96 -2.07
C ALA A 160 -7.62 15.29 -3.50
N PHE A 161 -8.61 14.58 -4.04
CA PHE A 161 -9.21 14.92 -5.33
C PHE A 161 -9.90 16.28 -5.31
N VAL A 162 -10.74 16.53 -4.30
CA VAL A 162 -11.44 17.79 -4.10
C VAL A 162 -10.46 18.96 -3.96
N GLU A 163 -9.42 18.80 -3.11
CA GLU A 163 -8.38 19.82 -2.92
C GLU A 163 -7.70 20.21 -4.23
N VAL A 164 -7.35 19.25 -5.07
CA VAL A 164 -6.71 19.53 -6.36
C VAL A 164 -7.69 20.22 -7.35
N LEU A 165 -8.99 19.87 -7.34
CA LEU A 165 -9.99 20.61 -8.12
C LEU A 165 -10.07 22.07 -7.68
N GLU A 166 -10.16 22.33 -6.37
CA GLU A 166 -10.24 23.67 -5.80
C GLU A 166 -8.98 24.50 -6.13
N GLU A 167 -7.79 23.93 -6.00
CA GLU A 167 -6.52 24.57 -6.39
C GLU A 167 -6.50 25.01 -7.85
N ASN A 168 -7.19 24.26 -8.73
CA ASN A 168 -7.31 24.56 -10.17
C ASN A 168 -8.55 25.40 -10.53
N GLY A 169 -9.31 25.87 -9.53
CA GLY A 169 -10.52 26.68 -9.75
C GLY A 169 -11.66 25.92 -10.44
N MET A 170 -11.65 24.59 -10.34
CA MET A 170 -12.65 23.70 -10.93
C MET A 170 -13.81 23.48 -9.96
N PRO A 171 -15.06 23.37 -10.45
CA PRO A 171 -16.19 23.10 -9.58
C PRO A 171 -16.14 21.65 -9.05
N VAL A 172 -16.49 21.49 -7.78
CA VAL A 172 -16.74 20.16 -7.20
C VAL A 172 -18.21 19.81 -7.43
N VAL A 173 -18.45 18.91 -8.37
CA VAL A 173 -19.79 18.43 -8.72
C VAL A 173 -20.04 17.10 -8.01
N GLN A 174 -21.05 17.09 -7.13
CA GLN A 174 -21.32 15.91 -6.29
C GLN A 174 -21.67 14.66 -7.12
N GLU A 175 -22.32 14.84 -8.25
CA GLU A 175 -22.73 13.79 -9.19
C GLU A 175 -21.54 13.15 -9.92
N HIS A 176 -20.36 13.79 -9.93
CA HIS A 176 -19.13 13.26 -10.50
C HIS A 176 -18.37 12.36 -9.52
N ILE A 177 -18.86 12.23 -8.27
CA ILE A 177 -18.24 11.45 -7.21
C ILE A 177 -19.14 10.27 -6.87
N ALA A 178 -18.62 9.06 -6.91
CA ALA A 178 -19.33 7.87 -6.51
C ALA A 178 -18.41 6.84 -5.83
N TYR A 179 -19.00 5.87 -5.15
CA TYR A 179 -18.29 4.84 -4.40
C TYR A 179 -18.37 3.48 -5.10
N GLY A 180 -17.21 2.95 -5.48
CA GLY A 180 -17.04 1.64 -6.14
C GLY A 180 -16.54 0.57 -5.18
N ASP A 181 -16.54 0.83 -3.85
CA ASP A 181 -16.26 -0.14 -2.78
C ASP A 181 -14.91 -0.88 -2.92
N PHE A 182 -13.92 -0.29 -3.59
CA PHE A 182 -12.64 -0.90 -3.94
C PHE A 182 -12.73 -2.20 -4.76
N TRP A 183 -13.90 -2.57 -5.27
CA TRP A 183 -14.14 -3.79 -6.03
C TRP A 183 -14.61 -3.53 -7.46
N GLY A 184 -14.20 -4.41 -8.39
CA GLY A 184 -14.55 -4.26 -9.80
C GLY A 184 -16.06 -4.32 -10.07
N LYS A 185 -16.83 -5.19 -9.39
CA LYS A 185 -18.27 -5.31 -9.64
C LYS A 185 -19.09 -4.06 -9.23
N PRO A 186 -18.91 -3.45 -8.05
CA PRO A 186 -19.52 -2.15 -7.75
C PRO A 186 -19.05 -1.04 -8.69
N ALA A 187 -17.75 -0.95 -8.97
CA ALA A 187 -17.18 0.04 -9.88
C ALA A 187 -17.83 -0.02 -11.28
N ARG A 188 -18.02 -1.24 -11.80
CA ARG A 188 -18.70 -1.47 -13.07
C ARG A 188 -20.10 -0.85 -13.08
N ARG A 189 -20.91 -1.10 -12.04
CA ARG A 189 -22.27 -0.54 -11.92
C ARG A 189 -22.28 0.99 -11.88
N VAL A 190 -21.33 1.57 -11.14
CA VAL A 190 -21.20 3.03 -11.07
C VAL A 190 -20.85 3.60 -12.44
N CYS A 191 -19.91 3.00 -13.16
CA CYS A 191 -19.52 3.42 -14.49
C CYS A 191 -20.71 3.34 -15.47
N GLU A 192 -21.45 2.23 -15.47
CA GLU A 192 -22.67 2.04 -16.26
C GLU A 192 -23.71 3.14 -15.99
N GLN A 193 -23.94 3.53 -14.72
CA GLN A 193 -24.82 4.62 -14.34
C GLN A 193 -24.34 6.01 -14.83
N TRP A 194 -23.03 6.24 -14.83
CA TRP A 194 -22.48 7.48 -15.39
C TRP A 194 -22.68 7.56 -16.91
N MET A 195 -22.56 6.44 -17.61
CA MET A 195 -22.77 6.37 -19.08
C MET A 195 -24.23 6.60 -19.50
N GLU A 196 -25.20 6.37 -18.62
CA GLU A 196 -26.61 6.72 -18.89
C GLU A 196 -26.85 8.24 -18.96
N ARG A 197 -25.88 9.05 -18.47
CA ARG A 197 -25.94 10.51 -18.48
C ARG A 197 -25.29 11.05 -19.76
N THR A 198 -26.07 11.16 -20.81
CA THR A 198 -25.58 11.54 -22.14
C THR A 198 -25.13 13.01 -22.26
N ASP A 199 -25.60 13.89 -21.35
CA ASP A 199 -25.34 15.33 -21.41
C ASP A 199 -24.11 15.78 -20.61
N ASP A 200 -23.53 14.89 -19.79
CA ASP A 200 -22.38 15.18 -18.93
C ASP A 200 -21.46 13.96 -18.85
N PHE A 201 -20.73 13.71 -19.92
CA PHE A 201 -19.81 12.56 -20.00
C PHE A 201 -18.41 12.96 -19.50
N PRO A 202 -17.74 12.12 -18.65
CA PRO A 202 -16.42 12.43 -18.14
C PRO A 202 -15.36 12.45 -19.24
N ASP A 203 -14.42 13.38 -19.15
CA ASP A 203 -13.19 13.36 -19.96
C ASP A 203 -12.04 12.62 -19.25
N ALA A 204 -12.20 12.33 -17.96
CA ALA A 204 -11.31 11.52 -17.14
C ALA A 204 -12.07 10.82 -16.01
N ILE A 205 -11.71 9.59 -15.68
CA ILE A 205 -12.16 8.87 -14.49
C ILE A 205 -10.95 8.49 -13.65
N ILE A 206 -10.86 9.09 -12.46
CA ILE A 206 -9.82 8.81 -11.49
C ILE A 206 -10.36 7.83 -10.47
N CYS A 207 -9.80 6.64 -10.39
CA CYS A 207 -10.25 5.60 -9.46
C CYS A 207 -9.35 5.56 -8.22
N ALA A 208 -9.94 5.37 -7.06
CA ALA A 208 -9.19 5.25 -5.82
C ALA A 208 -8.33 3.97 -5.75
N ASN A 209 -8.55 2.97 -6.62
CA ASN A 209 -7.62 1.85 -6.78
C ASN A 209 -7.63 1.27 -8.20
N ASP A 210 -6.66 0.40 -8.48
CA ASP A 210 -6.47 -0.23 -9.79
C ASP A 210 -7.59 -1.23 -10.14
N THR A 211 -8.09 -1.96 -9.15
CA THR A 211 -9.18 -2.94 -9.38
C THR A 211 -10.44 -2.28 -9.92
N MET A 212 -10.77 -1.10 -9.42
CA MET A 212 -11.88 -0.32 -9.94
C MET A 212 -11.56 0.27 -11.32
N ALA A 213 -10.34 0.78 -11.50
CA ALA A 213 -9.90 1.35 -12.77
C ALA A 213 -9.97 0.34 -13.92
N LEU A 214 -9.51 -0.89 -13.71
CA LEU A 214 -9.61 -1.97 -14.71
C LEU A 214 -11.06 -2.26 -15.07
N ALA A 215 -11.96 -2.35 -14.08
CA ALA A 215 -13.37 -2.56 -14.33
C ALA A 215 -14.04 -1.40 -15.08
N VAL A 216 -13.58 -0.17 -14.86
CA VAL A 216 -14.05 1.03 -15.59
C VAL A 216 -13.59 0.96 -17.05
N ILE A 217 -12.32 0.62 -17.30
CA ILE A 217 -11.81 0.44 -18.69
C ILE A 217 -12.64 -0.60 -19.42
N ASP A 218 -12.88 -1.77 -18.82
CA ASP A 218 -13.70 -2.82 -19.45
C ASP A 218 -15.09 -2.31 -19.84
N VAL A 219 -15.78 -1.53 -18.94
CA VAL A 219 -17.11 -1.00 -19.23
C VAL A 219 -17.07 0.02 -20.38
N LEU A 220 -16.09 0.92 -20.38
CA LEU A 220 -15.93 1.92 -21.42
C LEU A 220 -15.74 1.25 -22.80
N GLU A 221 -14.80 0.32 -22.90
CA GLU A 221 -14.50 -0.40 -24.13
C GLU A 221 -15.68 -1.24 -24.64
N GLU A 222 -16.41 -1.94 -23.75
CA GLU A 222 -17.61 -2.70 -24.10
C GLU A 222 -18.73 -1.81 -24.70
N ASN A 223 -18.73 -0.53 -24.37
CA ASN A 223 -19.72 0.43 -24.86
C ASN A 223 -19.17 1.33 -25.99
N GLY A 224 -18.00 1.01 -26.54
CA GLY A 224 -17.40 1.66 -27.70
C GLY A 224 -16.68 2.97 -27.41
N TYR A 225 -16.37 3.25 -26.16
CA TYR A 225 -15.49 4.37 -25.78
C TYR A 225 -14.04 3.85 -25.67
N HIS A 226 -13.11 4.61 -26.19
CA HIS A 226 -11.71 4.26 -26.20
C HIS A 226 -10.93 4.97 -25.09
N VAL A 227 -10.10 4.21 -24.37
CA VAL A 227 -9.18 4.70 -23.37
C VAL A 227 -7.77 4.68 -23.95
N PRO A 228 -7.09 5.82 -24.07
CA PRO A 228 -7.35 7.14 -23.44
C PRO A 228 -8.04 8.18 -24.34
N GLU A 229 -8.38 7.85 -25.59
CA GLU A 229 -8.77 8.83 -26.61
C GLU A 229 -10.02 9.60 -26.20
N ASP A 230 -11.08 8.89 -25.77
CA ASP A 230 -12.33 9.50 -25.32
C ASP A 230 -12.29 9.86 -23.84
N VAL A 231 -11.79 8.94 -22.99
CA VAL A 231 -11.73 9.09 -21.53
C VAL A 231 -10.40 8.63 -21.00
N ILE A 232 -9.72 9.45 -20.21
CA ILE A 232 -8.55 9.03 -19.43
C ILE A 232 -9.03 8.21 -18.22
N VAL A 233 -8.37 7.08 -17.94
CA VAL A 233 -8.60 6.32 -16.73
C VAL A 233 -7.30 6.16 -15.94
N THR A 234 -7.35 6.43 -14.63
CA THR A 234 -6.21 6.18 -13.74
C THR A 234 -6.65 5.39 -12.51
N GLY A 235 -5.74 4.56 -12.00
CA GLY A 235 -5.91 3.82 -10.76
C GLY A 235 -4.91 4.22 -9.69
N PHE A 236 -4.82 3.41 -8.63
CA PHE A 236 -3.87 3.54 -7.54
C PHE A 236 -3.61 2.17 -6.93
N ASP A 237 -2.43 1.93 -6.37
CA ASP A 237 -1.83 0.80 -5.68
C ASP A 237 -0.73 0.10 -6.50
N GLY A 238 -0.81 0.05 -7.83
CA GLY A 238 0.20 -0.58 -8.68
C GLY A 238 0.15 -2.11 -8.64
N ILE A 239 -1.06 -2.69 -8.63
CA ILE A 239 -1.25 -4.14 -8.53
C ILE A 239 -0.62 -4.89 -9.71
N GLU A 240 -0.29 -6.16 -9.54
CA GLU A 240 0.39 -6.93 -10.58
C GLU A 240 -0.41 -7.07 -11.88
N LEU A 241 -1.74 -7.09 -11.79
CA LEU A 241 -2.63 -7.21 -12.95
C LEU A 241 -2.43 -6.11 -14.00
N ILE A 242 -1.98 -4.91 -13.59
CA ILE A 242 -1.74 -3.80 -14.54
C ILE A 242 -0.65 -4.10 -15.58
N LYS A 243 0.20 -5.09 -15.36
CA LYS A 243 1.20 -5.54 -16.34
C LYS A 243 0.59 -6.22 -17.57
N TYR A 244 -0.64 -6.70 -17.42
CA TYR A 244 -1.33 -7.51 -18.42
C TYR A 244 -2.55 -6.81 -19.03
N CYS A 245 -2.94 -5.63 -18.54
CA CYS A 245 -4.07 -4.87 -19.09
C CYS A 245 -3.68 -4.11 -20.36
N ILE A 246 -4.66 -3.88 -21.21
CA ILE A 246 -4.58 -3.06 -22.42
C ILE A 246 -5.80 -2.14 -22.41
N PRO A 247 -5.62 -0.81 -22.41
CA PRO A 247 -4.35 -0.08 -22.33
C PRO A 247 -3.66 -0.29 -20.96
N ARG A 248 -2.32 -0.14 -20.92
CA ARG A 248 -1.58 -0.19 -19.64
C ARG A 248 -2.04 0.92 -18.73
N LEU A 249 -2.38 0.57 -17.49
CA LEU A 249 -2.94 1.50 -16.53
C LEU A 249 -1.89 2.49 -15.98
N THR A 250 -2.24 3.76 -15.95
CA THR A 250 -1.53 4.78 -15.17
C THR A 250 -1.97 4.70 -13.72
N THR A 251 -1.02 4.56 -12.79
CA THR A 251 -1.31 4.32 -11.37
C THR A 251 -0.25 4.90 -10.45
N GLY A 252 -0.59 5.07 -9.18
CA GLY A 252 0.39 5.32 -8.12
C GLY A 252 0.87 4.01 -7.50
N ARG A 253 2.19 3.87 -7.32
CA ARG A 253 2.81 2.65 -6.81
C ARG A 253 3.94 2.96 -5.83
N VAL A 254 4.09 2.13 -4.79
CA VAL A 254 5.30 2.12 -3.96
C VAL A 254 6.30 1.10 -4.51
N ASP A 255 7.58 1.43 -4.42
CA ASP A 255 8.64 0.48 -4.73
C ASP A 255 8.88 -0.42 -3.52
N GLN A 256 8.58 -1.72 -3.69
CA GLN A 256 8.74 -2.72 -2.62
C GLN A 256 10.21 -2.96 -2.28
N GLU A 257 11.11 -2.81 -3.25
CA GLU A 257 12.55 -2.88 -3.07
C GLU A 257 13.02 -1.73 -2.18
N GLU A 258 12.51 -0.51 -2.38
CA GLU A 258 12.85 0.64 -1.52
C GLU A 258 12.41 0.41 -0.07
N ILE A 259 11.22 -0.14 0.16
CA ILE A 259 10.77 -0.53 1.50
C ILE A 259 11.73 -1.53 2.13
N ALA A 260 12.10 -2.59 1.40
CA ALA A 260 13.00 -3.63 1.88
C ALA A 260 14.41 -3.10 2.18
N GLU A 261 14.93 -2.19 1.35
CA GLU A 261 16.22 -1.53 1.56
C GLU A 261 16.20 -0.64 2.81
N GLN A 262 15.14 0.13 3.04
CA GLN A 262 14.99 0.92 4.26
C GLN A 262 14.94 0.04 5.51
N ILE A 263 14.25 -1.10 5.46
CA ILE A 263 14.27 -2.09 6.55
C ILE A 263 15.70 -2.56 6.82
N MET A 264 16.45 -2.95 5.79
CA MET A 264 17.83 -3.43 5.95
C MET A 264 18.77 -2.32 6.43
N HIS A 265 18.57 -1.10 6.01
CA HIS A 265 19.33 0.05 6.50
C HIS A 265 19.11 0.26 8.01
N ILE A 266 17.86 0.17 8.48
CA ILE A 266 17.55 0.25 9.92
C ILE A 266 18.20 -0.91 10.68
N VAL A 267 18.07 -2.15 10.19
CA VAL A 267 18.66 -3.35 10.84
C VAL A 267 20.17 -3.19 11.02
N LYS A 268 20.89 -2.81 9.94
CA LYS A 268 22.35 -2.59 9.98
C LYS A 268 22.76 -1.45 10.91
N ARG A 269 21.99 -0.38 10.92
CA ARG A 269 22.26 0.78 11.77
C ARG A 269 22.14 0.42 13.24
N VAL A 270 21.06 -0.29 13.65
CA VAL A 270 20.89 -0.75 15.04
C VAL A 270 21.93 -1.83 15.40
N GLU A 271 22.38 -2.63 14.45
CA GLU A 271 23.47 -3.59 14.68
C GLU A 271 24.80 -2.90 14.97
N THR A 272 25.08 -1.79 14.31
CA THR A 272 26.30 -0.99 14.48
C THR A 272 26.23 -0.12 15.74
N ASP A 273 25.06 0.47 16.00
CA ASP A 273 24.79 1.33 17.15
C ASP A 273 23.46 0.92 17.81
N PRO A 274 23.51 0.02 18.84
CA PRO A 274 22.33 -0.45 19.56
C PRO A 274 21.55 0.63 20.30
N GLU A 275 22.16 1.79 20.57
CA GLU A 275 21.51 2.92 21.22
C GLU A 275 20.78 3.84 20.21
N THR A 276 20.75 3.47 18.94
CA THR A 276 20.02 4.21 17.92
C THR A 276 18.55 4.38 18.31
N ALA A 277 18.12 5.61 18.50
CA ALA A 277 16.74 5.90 18.83
C ALA A 277 15.78 5.54 17.67
N PRO A 278 14.61 4.98 17.96
CA PRO A 278 13.56 4.79 16.98
C PRO A 278 13.19 6.07 16.25
N GLN A 279 12.99 5.97 14.94
CA GLN A 279 12.61 7.08 14.07
C GLN A 279 11.65 6.62 12.99
N SER A 280 10.92 7.57 12.39
CA SER A 280 10.06 7.31 11.23
C SER A 280 10.80 7.66 9.94
N VAL A 281 10.68 6.78 8.95
CA VAL A 281 11.17 6.98 7.58
C VAL A 281 9.97 7.03 6.66
N LEU A 282 9.92 7.99 5.74
CA LEU A 282 8.86 8.13 4.76
C LEU A 282 9.34 7.56 3.43
N VAL A 283 8.63 6.56 2.90
CA VAL A 283 8.89 5.98 1.58
C VAL A 283 7.84 6.53 0.60
N PRO A 284 8.26 7.18 -0.48
CA PRO A 284 7.33 7.79 -1.43
C PRO A 284 6.66 6.75 -2.33
N PHE A 285 5.44 7.04 -2.75
CA PHE A 285 4.84 6.44 -3.92
C PHE A 285 5.26 7.18 -5.19
N HIS A 286 5.29 6.49 -6.32
CA HIS A 286 5.63 7.02 -7.63
C HIS A 286 4.49 6.84 -8.61
N ILE A 287 4.31 7.79 -9.53
CA ILE A 287 3.35 7.62 -10.62
C ILE A 287 4.00 6.74 -11.69
N LEU A 288 3.39 5.60 -11.93
CA LEU A 288 3.70 4.73 -13.03
C LEU A 288 2.83 5.13 -14.23
N ARG A 289 3.44 5.79 -15.19
CA ARG A 289 2.73 6.26 -16.39
C ARG A 289 2.45 5.10 -17.31
N GLY A 290 1.21 4.99 -17.74
CA GLY A 290 0.72 4.00 -18.68
C GLY A 290 -0.05 4.63 -19.83
N GLU A 291 -0.54 3.78 -20.72
CA GLU A 291 -1.28 4.18 -21.93
C GLU A 291 -2.65 4.76 -21.59
N SER A 292 -3.26 4.35 -20.47
CA SER A 292 -4.63 4.74 -20.10
C SER A 292 -4.83 6.24 -19.82
N CYS A 293 -3.75 7.01 -19.71
CA CYS A 293 -3.80 8.47 -19.69
C CYS A 293 -3.21 9.13 -20.95
N GLY A 294 -2.82 8.35 -21.95
CA GLY A 294 -2.18 8.87 -23.17
C GLY A 294 -0.68 9.11 -23.05
N CYS A 295 -0.05 8.75 -21.94
CA CYS A 295 1.40 8.81 -21.80
C CYS A 295 2.08 7.62 -22.48
N ALA A 296 3.33 7.83 -22.92
CA ALA A 296 4.17 6.69 -23.28
C ALA A 296 4.42 5.82 -22.03
N PRO A 297 4.20 4.49 -22.10
CA PRO A 297 4.39 3.64 -20.95
C PRO A 297 5.85 3.61 -20.52
N ILE A 298 6.10 3.74 -19.22
CA ILE A 298 7.41 3.49 -18.66
C ILE A 298 7.59 1.97 -18.61
N HIS A 299 8.67 1.48 -19.22
CA HIS A 299 9.01 0.06 -19.14
C HIS A 299 9.38 -0.30 -17.69
N PHE A 300 8.80 -1.39 -17.19
CA PHE A 300 9.08 -1.98 -15.89
C PHE A 300 10.46 -2.66 -15.85
#